data_813a0827ba46d444c6aa2daa7d611c5d
#
_entry.id   813a0827ba46d444c6aa2daa7d611c5d
#
_cell.length_a   1.000
_cell.length_b   1.000
_cell.length_c   1.000
_cell.angle_alpha   90.00
_cell.angle_beta   90.00
_cell.angle_gamma   90.00
#
_symmetry.space_group_name_H-M   'P 1'
#
loop_
_entity.id
_entity.type
_entity.pdbx_description
1 polymer ?
#
loop_
_entity_poly.entity_id
_entity_poly.type
_entity_poly.pdbx_seq_one_letter_code
_entity_poly.pdbx_strand_id
1 'polypeptide(L)'
;SAASDVYKRQDMRLTEKAWKLGLVKEERYKLLTEKREAVNRIIDFARNYSMKPALINPVLEQLGTTPLRQGCKLIDLINRPQITIENIAEHVSAFKRELDKISDRKEEIVEAAEILIKYEGYIGRERIIADKLARLESIKIKGKFDYNSIQSLSTEARQKLMKIDPETIAQASRIPGVSPSDINVLLVLCGR
;
A
#
# COMPACT_ATOMS: atom_id res chain seq x y z
N SER A 1 -3.76 14.51 7.26
CA SER A 1 -3.12 13.64 8.28
C SER A 1 -3.94 12.38 8.45
N ALA A 2 -3.32 11.26 8.86
CA ALA A 2 -4.01 9.97 9.06
C ALA A 2 -5.27 10.07 9.94
N ALA A 3 -5.27 10.98 10.92
CA ALA A 3 -6.43 11.25 11.77
C ALA A 3 -7.61 11.89 11.00
N SER A 4 -7.33 12.77 10.03
CA SER A 4 -8.35 13.36 9.16
C SER A 4 -8.99 12.33 8.24
N ASP A 5 -8.20 11.34 7.82
CA ASP A 5 -8.63 10.30 6.88
C ASP A 5 -9.52 9.25 7.56
N VAL A 6 -9.20 8.91 8.81
CA VAL A 6 -10.04 8.05 9.65
C VAL A 6 -11.37 8.74 9.95
N TYR A 7 -11.35 10.05 10.22
CA TYR A 7 -12.55 10.84 10.51
C TYR A 7 -13.49 10.91 9.30
N LYS A 8 -12.96 11.19 8.09
CA LYS A 8 -13.77 11.24 6.84
C LYS A 8 -14.45 9.90 6.50
N ARG A 9 -13.84 8.76 6.84
CA ARG A 9 -14.47 7.43 6.66
C ARG A 9 -15.50 7.11 7.71
N GLN A 10 -15.23 7.50 8.94
CA GLN A 10 -16.19 7.33 10.02
C GLN A 10 -17.44 8.15 9.75
N ASP A 11 -17.33 9.34 9.15
CA ASP A 11 -18.46 10.18 8.78
C ASP A 11 -19.37 9.48 7.76
N MET A 12 -18.83 8.89 6.70
CA MET A 12 -19.62 8.12 5.73
C MET A 12 -20.32 6.91 6.35
N ARG A 13 -19.64 6.18 7.22
CA ARG A 13 -20.17 4.96 7.87
C ARG A 13 -21.18 5.27 8.96
N LEU A 14 -20.96 6.34 9.71
CA LEU A 14 -21.86 6.82 10.76
C LEU A 14 -23.14 7.41 10.17
N THR A 15 -23.07 8.10 9.04
CA THR A 15 -24.24 8.70 8.38
C THR A 15 -25.18 7.64 7.82
N GLU A 16 -24.66 6.52 7.30
CA GLU A 16 -25.51 5.39 6.86
C GLU A 16 -26.24 4.74 8.05
N LYS A 17 -25.55 4.57 9.18
CA LYS A 17 -26.17 4.06 10.41
C LYS A 17 -27.18 5.05 10.98
N ALA A 18 -26.85 6.34 10.99
CA ALA A 18 -27.73 7.39 11.46
C ALA A 18 -28.99 7.54 10.58
N TRP A 19 -28.87 7.34 9.27
CA TRP A 19 -30.03 7.27 8.36
C TRP A 19 -30.94 6.10 8.70
N LYS A 20 -30.39 4.90 8.88
CA LYS A 20 -31.16 3.70 9.26
C LYS A 20 -31.90 3.87 10.60
N LEU A 21 -31.38 4.75 11.47
CA LEU A 21 -31.97 5.11 12.75
C LEU A 21 -32.91 6.33 12.67
N GLY A 22 -33.12 6.91 11.49
CA GLY A 22 -33.96 8.10 11.30
C GLY A 22 -33.37 9.40 11.85
N LEU A 23 -32.07 9.43 12.16
CA LEU A 23 -31.39 10.59 12.75
C LEU A 23 -30.84 11.60 11.73
N VAL A 24 -30.87 11.27 10.45
CA VAL A 24 -30.33 12.10 9.36
C VAL A 24 -31.42 12.38 8.32
N LYS A 25 -31.51 13.63 7.86
CA LYS A 25 -32.45 14.04 6.81
C LYS A 25 -32.10 13.36 5.48
N GLU A 26 -33.14 13.04 4.71
CA GLU A 26 -33.03 12.37 3.40
C GLU A 26 -32.10 13.08 2.43
N GLU A 27 -32.15 14.41 2.36
CA GLU A 27 -31.28 15.23 1.51
C GLU A 27 -29.79 15.02 1.84
N ARG A 28 -29.43 14.95 3.12
CA ARG A 28 -28.05 14.70 3.55
C ARG A 28 -27.58 13.30 3.20
N TYR A 29 -28.43 12.31 3.37
CA TYR A 29 -28.14 10.94 2.97
C TYR A 29 -27.94 10.81 1.45
N LYS A 30 -28.78 11.45 0.65
CA LYS A 30 -28.66 11.50 -0.81
C LYS A 30 -27.34 12.12 -1.24
N LEU A 31 -26.97 13.28 -0.69
CA LEU A 31 -25.69 13.95 -0.98
C LEU A 31 -24.47 13.07 -0.67
N LEU A 32 -24.51 12.34 0.45
CA LEU A 32 -23.44 11.41 0.83
C LEU A 32 -23.36 10.20 -0.10
N THR A 33 -24.51 9.68 -0.53
CA THR A 33 -24.56 8.55 -1.46
C THR A 33 -24.01 8.95 -2.82
N GLU A 34 -24.42 10.11 -3.35
CA GLU A 34 -23.90 10.65 -4.61
C GLU A 34 -22.38 10.89 -4.56
N LYS A 35 -21.89 11.45 -3.47
CA LYS A 35 -20.45 11.63 -3.25
C LYS A 35 -19.70 10.28 -3.25
N ARG A 36 -20.21 9.29 -2.52
CA ARG A 36 -19.61 7.95 -2.45
C ARG A 36 -19.58 7.28 -3.83
N GLU A 37 -20.65 7.38 -4.59
CA GLU A 37 -20.72 6.83 -5.94
C GLU A 37 -19.73 7.50 -6.89
N ALA A 38 -19.57 8.83 -6.79
CA ALA A 38 -18.59 9.57 -7.59
C ALA A 38 -17.16 9.18 -7.24
N VAL A 39 -16.83 9.07 -5.94
CA VAL A 39 -15.53 8.59 -5.46
C VAL A 39 -15.23 7.19 -5.98
N ASN A 40 -16.20 6.27 -5.88
CA ASN A 40 -16.04 4.89 -6.35
C ASN A 40 -15.81 4.82 -7.86
N ARG A 41 -16.50 5.63 -8.65
CA ARG A 41 -16.26 5.71 -10.11
C ARG A 41 -14.84 6.12 -10.46
N ILE A 42 -14.27 7.10 -9.75
CA ILE A 42 -12.87 7.51 -9.93
C ILE A 42 -11.94 6.35 -9.62
N ILE A 43 -12.14 5.68 -8.50
CA ILE A 43 -11.30 4.56 -8.05
C ILE A 43 -11.39 3.39 -9.03
N ASP A 44 -12.60 3.04 -9.48
CA ASP A 44 -12.82 1.95 -10.42
C ASP A 44 -12.20 2.25 -11.79
N PHE A 45 -12.30 3.50 -12.26
CA PHE A 45 -11.59 3.92 -13.47
C PHE A 45 -10.07 3.72 -13.31
N ALA A 46 -9.50 4.20 -12.21
CA ALA A 46 -8.06 4.08 -11.96
C ALA A 46 -7.59 2.61 -11.85
N ARG A 47 -8.41 1.73 -11.27
CA ARG A 47 -8.13 0.28 -11.20
C ARG A 47 -8.15 -0.41 -12.55
N ASN A 48 -8.98 0.03 -13.47
CA ASN A 48 -9.18 -0.64 -14.76
C ASN A 48 -8.32 -0.03 -15.88
N TYR A 49 -7.95 1.23 -15.78
CA TYR A 49 -7.18 1.92 -16.80
C TYR A 49 -5.71 1.54 -16.80
N SER A 50 -5.20 1.06 -17.94
CA SER A 50 -3.81 0.63 -18.08
C SER A 50 -2.95 1.74 -18.69
N MET A 51 -1.81 2.01 -18.06
CA MET A 51 -0.82 2.98 -18.50
C MET A 51 0.34 2.30 -19.20
N LYS A 52 0.76 2.85 -20.34
CA LYS A 52 1.93 2.40 -21.09
C LYS A 52 3.14 3.27 -20.74
N PRO A 53 4.34 2.69 -20.52
CA PRO A 53 5.56 3.43 -20.19
C PRO A 53 5.86 4.57 -21.15
N ALA A 54 5.76 4.33 -22.46
CA ALA A 54 6.07 5.33 -23.51
C ALA A 54 5.23 6.62 -23.39
N LEU A 55 4.02 6.54 -22.87
CA LEU A 55 3.13 7.69 -22.76
C LEU A 55 3.32 8.47 -21.46
N ILE A 56 3.72 7.80 -20.39
CA ILE A 56 3.69 8.41 -19.06
C ILE A 56 5.09 8.70 -18.49
N ASN A 57 6.14 8.01 -18.95
CA ASN A 57 7.47 8.19 -18.39
C ASN A 57 7.99 9.64 -18.45
N PRO A 58 7.80 10.41 -19.53
CA PRO A 58 8.22 11.82 -19.54
C PRO A 58 7.57 12.64 -18.44
N VAL A 59 6.30 12.34 -18.13
CA VAL A 59 5.55 12.99 -17.04
C VAL A 59 6.07 12.56 -15.67
N LEU A 60 6.35 11.26 -15.49
CA LEU A 60 6.88 10.73 -14.25
C LEU A 60 8.24 11.34 -13.90
N GLU A 61 9.10 11.54 -14.89
CA GLU A 61 10.39 12.22 -14.71
C GLU A 61 10.22 13.68 -14.30
N GLN A 62 9.28 14.41 -14.92
CA GLN A 62 8.96 15.79 -14.54
C GLN A 62 8.41 15.88 -13.11
N LEU A 63 7.64 14.89 -12.67
CA LEU A 63 7.10 14.80 -11.32
C LEU A 63 8.09 14.24 -10.29
N GLY A 64 9.35 13.98 -10.69
CA GLY A 64 10.40 13.51 -9.80
C GLY A 64 10.19 12.08 -9.26
N THR A 65 9.48 11.24 -10.02
CA THR A 65 9.26 9.84 -9.65
C THR A 65 9.84 8.86 -10.67
N THR A 66 10.06 7.63 -10.24
CA THR A 66 10.72 6.60 -11.05
C THR A 66 9.92 6.23 -12.30
N PRO A 67 10.51 6.24 -13.50
CA PRO A 67 9.88 5.78 -14.72
C PRO A 67 9.42 4.31 -14.65
N LEU A 68 8.41 3.97 -15.44
CA LEU A 68 7.90 2.61 -15.56
C LEU A 68 8.79 1.78 -16.48
N ARG A 69 9.08 0.55 -16.09
CA ARG A 69 9.72 -0.47 -16.95
C ARG A 69 8.71 -1.25 -17.78
N GLN A 70 7.51 -1.44 -17.24
CA GLN A 70 6.39 -2.15 -17.86
C GLN A 70 5.08 -1.42 -17.58
N GLY A 71 4.03 -1.75 -18.33
CA GLY A 71 2.70 -1.17 -18.11
C GLY A 71 2.18 -1.49 -16.71
N CYS A 72 1.42 -0.55 -16.14
CA CYS A 72 0.76 -0.70 -14.85
C CYS A 72 -0.66 -0.13 -14.90
N LYS A 73 -1.43 -0.30 -13.84
CA LYS A 73 -2.72 0.36 -13.68
C LYS A 73 -2.53 1.80 -13.19
N LEU A 74 -3.45 2.68 -13.57
CA LEU A 74 -3.41 4.09 -13.15
C LEU A 74 -3.42 4.23 -11.62
N ILE A 75 -4.14 3.35 -10.93
CA ILE A 75 -4.19 3.34 -9.47
C ILE A 75 -2.80 3.13 -8.83
N ASP A 76 -1.93 2.33 -9.46
CA ASP A 76 -0.56 2.09 -8.97
C ASP A 76 0.31 3.33 -9.06
N LEU A 77 0.06 4.20 -10.04
CA LEU A 77 0.71 5.50 -10.15
C LEU A 77 0.20 6.48 -9.09
N ILE A 78 -1.12 6.58 -8.90
CA ILE A 78 -1.72 7.47 -7.90
C ILE A 78 -1.29 7.08 -6.48
N ASN A 79 -0.96 5.82 -6.24
CA ASN A 79 -0.39 5.36 -4.96
C ASN A 79 1.00 5.92 -4.65
N ARG A 80 1.69 6.53 -5.61
CA ARG A 80 3.00 7.15 -5.38
C ARG A 80 2.83 8.50 -4.67
N PRO A 81 3.68 8.84 -3.69
CA PRO A 81 3.56 10.09 -2.93
C PRO A 81 3.60 11.35 -3.81
N GLN A 82 4.40 11.32 -4.88
CA GLN A 82 4.62 12.46 -5.78
C GLN A 82 3.46 12.70 -6.76
N ILE A 83 2.56 11.73 -6.91
CA ILE A 83 1.49 11.78 -7.91
C ILE A 83 0.17 12.09 -7.22
N THR A 84 -0.53 13.11 -7.72
CA THR A 84 -1.91 13.45 -7.36
C THR A 84 -2.86 13.05 -8.48
N ILE A 85 -4.15 12.92 -8.18
CA ILE A 85 -5.16 12.70 -9.23
C ILE A 85 -5.15 13.86 -10.22
N GLU A 86 -5.04 15.10 -9.75
CA GLU A 86 -5.04 16.29 -10.59
C GLU A 86 -3.86 16.33 -11.56
N ASN A 87 -2.62 16.16 -11.04
CA ASN A 87 -1.44 16.25 -11.90
C ASN A 87 -1.36 15.12 -12.94
N ILE A 88 -1.85 13.92 -12.63
CA ILE A 88 -1.88 12.83 -13.60
C ILE A 88 -3.01 12.99 -14.62
N ALA A 89 -4.14 13.57 -14.22
CA ALA A 89 -5.30 13.80 -15.10
C ALA A 89 -4.98 14.82 -16.21
N GLU A 90 -4.09 15.78 -15.97
CA GLU A 90 -3.64 16.74 -16.99
C GLU A 90 -2.98 16.03 -18.18
N HIS A 91 -2.37 14.88 -17.96
CA HIS A 91 -1.63 14.11 -18.96
C HIS A 91 -2.38 12.87 -19.47
N VAL A 92 -3.52 12.51 -18.86
CA VAL A 92 -4.34 11.36 -19.23
C VAL A 92 -5.74 11.83 -19.60
N SER A 93 -5.93 12.17 -20.88
CA SER A 93 -7.22 12.75 -21.38
C SER A 93 -8.43 11.92 -21.05
N ALA A 94 -8.33 10.58 -21.05
CA ALA A 94 -9.44 9.70 -20.68
C ALA A 94 -9.81 9.86 -19.21
N PHE A 95 -8.82 10.02 -18.32
CA PHE A 95 -9.06 10.23 -16.90
C PHE A 95 -9.62 11.64 -16.63
N LYS A 96 -9.09 12.65 -17.32
CA LYS A 96 -9.63 14.01 -17.24
C LYS A 96 -11.11 14.05 -17.60
N ARG A 97 -11.49 13.40 -18.69
CA ARG A 97 -12.92 13.30 -19.10
C ARG A 97 -13.79 12.62 -18.05
N GLU A 98 -13.25 11.61 -17.35
CA GLU A 98 -13.97 10.96 -16.25
C GLU A 98 -14.20 11.90 -15.07
N LEU A 99 -13.20 12.69 -14.70
CA LEU A 99 -13.30 13.70 -13.65
C LEU A 99 -14.26 14.84 -14.04
N ASP A 100 -14.31 15.22 -15.32
CA ASP A 100 -15.16 16.30 -15.82
C ASP A 100 -16.66 15.95 -15.81
N LYS A 101 -17.02 14.67 -15.63
CA LYS A 101 -18.41 14.25 -15.41
C LYS A 101 -18.95 14.66 -14.04
N ILE A 102 -18.07 15.05 -13.12
CA ILE A 102 -18.44 15.49 -11.78
C ILE A 102 -18.76 17.00 -11.84
N SER A 103 -20.03 17.35 -11.69
CA SER A 103 -20.52 18.72 -11.81
C SER A 103 -20.50 19.51 -10.51
N ASP A 104 -20.64 18.83 -9.37
CA ASP A 104 -20.73 19.46 -8.05
C ASP A 104 -19.68 18.89 -7.09
N ARG A 105 -19.11 19.72 -6.26
CA ARG A 105 -18.09 19.38 -5.22
C ARG A 105 -16.93 18.54 -5.79
N LYS A 106 -16.50 18.81 -7.01
CA LYS A 106 -15.46 18.08 -7.73
C LYS A 106 -14.17 17.98 -6.93
N GLU A 107 -13.69 19.09 -6.40
CA GLU A 107 -12.43 19.13 -5.60
C GLU A 107 -12.52 18.21 -4.39
N GLU A 108 -13.61 18.28 -3.64
CA GLU A 108 -13.84 17.45 -2.46
C GLU A 108 -13.92 15.95 -2.79
N ILE A 109 -14.55 15.61 -3.92
CA ILE A 109 -14.70 14.23 -4.40
C ILE A 109 -13.34 13.69 -4.87
N VAL A 110 -12.58 14.48 -5.62
CA VAL A 110 -11.24 14.10 -6.10
C VAL A 110 -10.27 13.91 -4.93
N GLU A 111 -10.27 14.85 -3.97
CA GLU A 111 -9.48 14.73 -2.75
C GLU A 111 -9.82 13.45 -1.95
N ALA A 112 -11.11 13.17 -1.79
CA ALA A 112 -11.57 11.98 -1.09
C ALA A 112 -11.14 10.69 -1.81
N ALA A 113 -11.22 10.64 -3.13
CA ALA A 113 -10.76 9.50 -3.93
C ALA A 113 -9.25 9.30 -3.79
N GLU A 114 -8.46 10.36 -3.89
CA GLU A 114 -6.99 10.29 -3.74
C GLU A 114 -6.59 9.78 -2.34
N ILE A 115 -7.20 10.31 -1.30
CA ILE A 115 -6.97 9.87 0.09
C ILE A 115 -7.26 8.38 0.23
N LEU A 116 -8.39 7.89 -0.31
CA LEU A 116 -8.75 6.48 -0.23
C LEU A 116 -7.78 5.58 -0.99
N ILE A 117 -7.39 5.97 -2.21
CA ILE A 117 -6.42 5.21 -3.02
C ILE A 117 -5.09 5.08 -2.26
N LYS A 118 -4.54 6.19 -1.78
CA LYS A 118 -3.25 6.20 -1.08
C LYS A 118 -3.28 5.43 0.23
N TYR A 119 -4.38 5.50 0.95
CA TYR A 119 -4.54 4.75 2.18
C TYR A 119 -4.68 3.24 1.95
N GLU A 120 -5.48 2.82 0.97
CA GLU A 120 -5.59 1.39 0.61
C GLU A 120 -4.23 0.84 0.17
N GLY A 121 -3.47 1.62 -0.59
CA GLY A 121 -2.10 1.27 -0.96
C GLY A 121 -1.16 1.14 0.24
N TYR A 122 -1.29 2.03 1.23
CA TYR A 122 -0.52 1.96 2.47
C TYR A 122 -0.89 0.70 3.27
N ILE A 123 -2.18 0.45 3.51
CA ILE A 123 -2.66 -0.74 4.23
C ILE A 123 -2.22 -2.04 3.52
N GLY A 124 -2.27 -2.06 2.18
CA GLY A 124 -1.79 -3.21 1.40
C GLY A 124 -0.31 -3.51 1.66
N ARG A 125 0.54 -2.48 1.69
CA ARG A 125 1.97 -2.64 2.00
C ARG A 125 2.21 -3.10 3.44
N GLU A 126 1.52 -2.51 4.41
CA GLU A 126 1.58 -2.93 5.82
C GLU A 126 1.16 -4.38 6.01
N ARG A 127 0.10 -4.82 5.30
CA ARG A 127 -0.37 -6.21 5.34
C ARG A 127 0.68 -7.18 4.79
N ILE A 128 1.33 -6.85 3.67
CA ILE A 128 2.42 -7.67 3.11
C ILE A 128 3.57 -7.80 4.11
N ILE A 129 3.95 -6.72 4.78
CA ILE A 129 5.00 -6.73 5.80
C ILE A 129 4.58 -7.60 6.99
N ALA A 130 3.35 -7.45 7.48
CA ALA A 130 2.82 -8.25 8.58
C ALA A 130 2.75 -9.74 8.24
N ASP A 131 2.30 -10.10 7.04
CA ASP A 131 2.25 -11.48 6.55
C ASP A 131 3.66 -12.08 6.43
N LYS A 132 4.63 -11.29 5.96
CA LYS A 132 6.03 -11.70 5.90
C LYS A 132 6.59 -11.99 7.30
N LEU A 133 6.35 -11.10 8.27
CA LEU A 133 6.76 -11.28 9.65
C LEU A 133 6.12 -12.53 10.27
N ALA A 134 4.80 -12.72 10.12
CA ALA A 134 4.10 -13.89 10.60
C ALA A 134 4.67 -15.19 9.99
N ARG A 135 5.00 -15.17 8.69
CA ARG A 135 5.66 -16.31 8.02
C ARG A 135 7.03 -16.61 8.64
N LEU A 136 7.85 -15.59 8.89
CA LEU A 136 9.17 -15.75 9.53
C LEU A 136 9.06 -16.27 10.97
N GLU A 137 8.03 -15.87 11.70
CA GLU A 137 7.73 -16.39 13.05
C GLU A 137 7.30 -17.85 13.04
N SER A 138 6.70 -18.34 11.97
CA SER A 138 6.30 -19.74 11.84
C SER A 138 7.46 -20.70 11.55
N ILE A 139 8.62 -20.19 11.08
CA ILE A 139 9.77 -21.01 10.72
C ILE A 139 10.66 -21.22 11.94
N LYS A 140 10.52 -22.40 12.54
CA LYS A 140 11.34 -22.80 13.71
C LYS A 140 12.71 -23.27 13.26
N ILE A 141 13.77 -22.74 13.91
CA ILE A 141 15.18 -23.05 13.58
C ILE A 141 16.01 -23.52 14.77
N LYS A 142 15.49 -23.43 15.99
CA LYS A 142 16.22 -23.83 17.21
C LYS A 142 16.75 -25.25 17.12
N GLY A 143 18.04 -25.40 17.35
CA GLY A 143 18.73 -26.70 17.31
C GLY A 143 18.82 -27.36 15.91
N LYS A 144 18.41 -26.67 14.84
CA LYS A 144 18.43 -27.23 13.47
C LYS A 144 19.75 -27.06 12.75
N PHE A 145 20.54 -26.05 13.12
CA PHE A 145 21.75 -25.69 12.38
C PHE A 145 22.98 -25.72 13.26
N ASP A 146 24.04 -26.30 12.72
CA ASP A 146 25.41 -26.00 13.20
C ASP A 146 25.86 -24.72 12.49
N TYR A 147 25.62 -23.57 13.13
CA TYR A 147 25.97 -22.27 12.58
C TYR A 147 27.46 -22.12 12.26
N ASN A 148 28.34 -22.84 12.92
CA ASN A 148 29.76 -22.80 12.62
C ASN A 148 30.12 -23.36 11.25
N SER A 149 29.41 -24.35 10.80
CA SER A 149 29.63 -25.00 9.50
C SER A 149 29.10 -24.17 8.32
N ILE A 150 28.25 -23.17 8.55
CA ILE A 150 27.63 -22.37 7.48
C ILE A 150 28.57 -21.22 7.09
N GLN A 151 29.43 -21.47 6.10
CA GLN A 151 30.39 -20.48 5.63
C GLN A 151 29.76 -19.24 4.98
N SER A 152 28.54 -19.36 4.47
CA SER A 152 27.78 -18.25 3.82
C SER A 152 27.27 -17.20 4.81
N LEU A 153 27.29 -17.49 6.12
CA LEU A 153 26.96 -16.52 7.15
C LEU A 153 28.17 -15.63 7.46
N SER A 154 27.90 -14.38 7.79
CA SER A 154 28.94 -13.49 8.32
C SER A 154 29.49 -14.02 9.63
N THR A 155 30.77 -13.72 9.95
CA THR A 155 31.43 -14.18 11.18
C THR A 155 30.65 -13.69 12.41
N GLU A 156 30.18 -12.46 12.40
CA GLU A 156 29.40 -11.90 13.51
C GLU A 156 28.05 -12.62 13.66
N ALA A 157 27.34 -12.87 12.57
CA ALA A 157 26.05 -13.58 12.61
C ALA A 157 26.23 -15.00 13.16
N ARG A 158 27.27 -15.74 12.71
CA ARG A 158 27.55 -17.08 13.22
C ARG A 158 27.76 -17.09 14.74
N GLN A 159 28.59 -16.20 15.26
CA GLN A 159 28.86 -16.12 16.71
C GLN A 159 27.61 -15.81 17.51
N LYS A 160 26.77 -14.87 17.02
CA LYS A 160 25.55 -14.46 17.71
C LYS A 160 24.46 -15.52 17.64
N LEU A 161 24.26 -16.13 16.49
CA LEU A 161 23.29 -17.20 16.30
C LEU A 161 23.65 -18.43 17.17
N MET A 162 24.90 -18.79 17.23
CA MET A 162 25.38 -19.85 18.15
C MET A 162 25.11 -19.53 19.62
N LYS A 163 25.38 -18.30 20.04
CA LYS A 163 25.21 -17.89 21.44
C LYS A 163 23.75 -17.83 21.85
N ILE A 164 22.86 -17.37 20.96
CA ILE A 164 21.46 -17.09 21.26
C ILE A 164 20.58 -18.29 20.98
N ASP A 165 20.89 -19.08 19.94
CA ASP A 165 20.11 -20.20 19.43
C ASP A 165 18.61 -19.85 19.27
N PRO A 166 18.26 -18.89 18.37
CA PRO A 166 16.93 -18.36 18.26
C PRO A 166 15.90 -19.44 17.87
N GLU A 167 14.69 -19.32 18.41
CA GLU A 167 13.62 -20.28 18.12
C GLU A 167 13.11 -20.21 16.68
N THR A 168 13.06 -18.99 16.13
CA THR A 168 12.47 -18.72 14.80
C THR A 168 13.37 -17.83 13.95
N ILE A 169 13.13 -17.84 12.63
CA ILE A 169 13.79 -16.91 11.70
C ILE A 169 13.48 -15.45 12.08
N ALA A 170 12.25 -15.14 12.54
CA ALA A 170 11.90 -13.80 13.00
C ALA A 170 12.74 -13.36 14.20
N GLN A 171 12.99 -14.25 15.16
CA GLN A 171 13.89 -13.94 16.28
C GLN A 171 15.33 -13.73 15.80
N ALA A 172 15.83 -14.57 14.89
CA ALA A 172 17.16 -14.41 14.31
C ALA A 172 17.31 -13.04 13.63
N SER A 173 16.30 -12.56 12.92
CA SER A 173 16.34 -11.28 12.22
C SER A 173 16.39 -10.05 13.13
N ARG A 174 16.01 -10.20 14.40
CA ARG A 174 16.05 -9.13 15.42
C ARG A 174 17.38 -9.07 16.17
N ILE A 175 18.26 -10.03 15.94
CA ILE A 175 19.57 -10.06 16.61
C ILE A 175 20.50 -9.01 16.00
N PRO A 176 21.00 -8.03 16.76
CA PRO A 176 21.96 -7.06 16.25
C PRO A 176 23.21 -7.77 15.71
N GLY A 177 23.61 -7.47 14.45
CA GLY A 177 24.72 -8.11 13.76
C GLY A 177 24.33 -9.30 12.89
N VAL A 178 23.05 -9.67 12.84
CA VAL A 178 22.51 -10.59 11.83
C VAL A 178 21.89 -9.75 10.72
N SER A 179 22.45 -9.83 9.53
CA SER A 179 22.01 -9.05 8.36
C SER A 179 20.85 -9.71 7.62
N PRO A 180 20.11 -8.96 6.77
CA PRO A 180 19.13 -9.55 5.86
C PRO A 180 19.71 -10.65 4.95
N SER A 181 20.99 -10.53 4.57
CA SER A 181 21.69 -11.53 3.79
C SER A 181 21.85 -12.84 4.56
N ASP A 182 22.24 -12.76 5.85
CA ASP A 182 22.34 -13.94 6.71
C ASP A 182 20.99 -14.64 6.88
N ILE A 183 19.91 -13.87 7.04
CA ILE A 183 18.53 -14.41 7.09
C ILE A 183 18.16 -15.14 5.80
N ASN A 184 18.52 -14.62 4.64
CA ASN A 184 18.27 -15.28 3.35
C ASN A 184 19.02 -16.63 3.28
N VAL A 185 20.24 -16.71 3.77
CA VAL A 185 20.99 -17.97 3.86
C VAL A 185 20.22 -19.00 4.70
N LEU A 186 19.74 -18.61 5.88
CA LEU A 186 18.96 -19.49 6.74
C LEU A 186 17.65 -19.94 6.10
N LEU A 187 16.96 -19.05 5.38
CA LEU A 187 15.73 -19.37 4.65
C LEU A 187 15.98 -20.41 3.56
N VAL A 188 17.04 -20.25 2.77
CA VAL A 188 17.43 -21.24 1.75
C VAL A 188 17.72 -22.61 2.37
N LEU A 189 18.43 -22.65 3.50
CA LEU A 189 18.71 -23.87 4.23
C LEU A 189 17.45 -24.52 4.84
N CYS A 190 16.41 -23.74 5.10
CA CYS A 190 15.10 -24.25 5.50
C CYS A 190 14.25 -24.73 4.34
N GLY A 191 14.73 -24.67 3.08
CA GLY A 191 13.98 -25.06 1.89
C GLY A 191 12.88 -24.06 1.51
N ARG A 192 13.10 -22.77 1.74
CA ARG A 192 12.12 -21.70 1.52
C ARG A 192 12.67 -20.62 0.59
#